data_bb0d457da373a70bf33098608908d5fb
#
_entry.id   bb0d457da373a70bf33098608908d5fb
#
_cell.length_a   1.000
_cell.length_b   1.000
_cell.length_c   1.000
_cell.angle_alpha   90.00
_cell.angle_beta   90.00
_cell.angle_gamma   90.00
#
_symmetry.space_group_name_H-M   'P 1'
#
loop_
_entity.id
_entity.type
_entity.pdbx_description
1 polymer ?
#
loop_
_entity_poly.entity_id
_entity_poly.type
_entity_poly.pdbx_seq_one_letter_code
_entity_poly.pdbx_strand_id
1 'polypeptide(L)'
;MKPSIPKGTRDFGPAEMARRNYIFDTIRQVFRLYGYNPVETPAMENLSTLMGKYGEEGDKLLFKILNSGEYLKGVDRTLVDSDPVNYPKLTNAISEKGLRYDLTVPFARFVVQHRNELQLPFKRYQIQPVWRADRPQKGRYREFYQCDADVVGSDSLVNEIELLQMVDEVFSRLKINVILKLNNRKVLAGIAEIIGFPDKIVDITVAIDK
;
A
#
# COMPACT_ATOMS: atom_id res chain seq x y z
N MET A 1 16.23 -11.19 29.97
CA MET A 1 15.16 -10.46 29.27
C MET A 1 14.32 -11.51 28.53
N LYS A 2 12.98 -11.50 28.63
CA LYS A 2 12.15 -12.44 27.85
C LYS A 2 12.15 -12.01 26.39
N PRO A 3 12.36 -12.94 25.42
CA PRO A 3 12.25 -12.62 24.01
C PRO A 3 10.84 -12.08 23.69
N SER A 4 10.77 -11.07 22.82
CA SER A 4 9.50 -10.48 22.37
C SER A 4 9.64 -9.98 20.94
N ILE A 5 8.53 -9.94 20.24
CA ILE A 5 8.44 -9.37 18.90
C ILE A 5 7.96 -7.90 18.96
N PRO A 6 8.25 -7.07 17.95
CA PRO A 6 7.75 -5.70 17.89
C PRO A 6 6.22 -5.66 17.95
N LYS A 7 5.69 -4.67 18.63
CA LYS A 7 4.23 -4.49 18.75
C LYS A 7 3.59 -4.26 17.38
N GLY A 8 2.58 -5.05 17.07
CA GLY A 8 1.85 -4.97 15.79
C GLY A 8 2.44 -5.87 14.70
N THR A 9 3.40 -6.73 15.01
CA THR A 9 3.90 -7.80 14.16
C THR A 9 3.47 -9.17 14.69
N ARG A 10 3.67 -10.24 13.92
CA ARG A 10 3.30 -11.60 14.30
C ARG A 10 4.30 -12.61 13.75
N ASP A 11 4.55 -13.65 14.54
CA ASP A 11 5.13 -14.90 14.04
C ASP A 11 4.01 -15.79 13.48
N PHE A 12 4.34 -16.63 12.53
CA PHE A 12 3.45 -17.62 11.95
C PHE A 12 4.11 -18.98 12.04
N GLY A 13 3.51 -19.88 12.81
CA GLY A 13 3.96 -21.25 12.93
C GLY A 13 3.65 -22.09 11.67
N PRO A 14 4.18 -23.33 11.58
CA PRO A 14 4.06 -24.17 10.39
C PRO A 14 2.60 -24.38 9.93
N ALA A 15 1.68 -24.64 10.85
CA ALA A 15 0.25 -24.83 10.53
C ALA A 15 -0.41 -23.56 9.98
N GLU A 16 -0.05 -22.38 10.51
CA GLU A 16 -0.53 -21.11 10.01
C GLU A 16 0.07 -20.79 8.64
N MET A 17 1.37 -21.09 8.45
CA MET A 17 2.03 -20.92 7.15
C MET A 17 1.43 -21.81 6.07
N ALA A 18 1.05 -23.06 6.38
CA ALA A 18 0.36 -23.93 5.44
C ALA A 18 -0.98 -23.29 4.97
N ARG A 19 -1.78 -22.74 5.88
CA ARG A 19 -3.04 -22.03 5.54
C ARG A 19 -2.78 -20.77 4.72
N ARG A 20 -1.76 -19.99 5.08
CA ARG A 20 -1.39 -18.78 4.35
C ARG A 20 -0.95 -19.09 2.93
N ASN A 21 -0.11 -20.10 2.76
CA ASN A 21 0.35 -20.53 1.44
C ASN A 21 -0.81 -21.02 0.58
N TYR A 22 -1.77 -21.78 1.14
CA TYR A 22 -2.98 -22.18 0.43
C TYR A 22 -3.76 -20.95 -0.12
N ILE A 23 -3.92 -19.91 0.71
CA ILE A 23 -4.58 -18.66 0.29
C ILE A 23 -3.77 -17.98 -0.82
N PHE A 24 -2.48 -17.79 -0.62
CA PHE A 24 -1.62 -17.12 -1.60
C PHE A 24 -1.56 -17.87 -2.92
N ASP A 25 -1.49 -19.20 -2.89
CA ASP A 25 -1.43 -20.01 -4.09
C ASP A 25 -2.76 -19.99 -4.85
N THR A 26 -3.88 -19.98 -4.14
CA THR A 26 -5.20 -19.78 -4.75
C THR A 26 -5.29 -18.44 -5.47
N ILE A 27 -4.87 -17.34 -4.82
CA ILE A 27 -4.84 -16.00 -5.42
C ILE A 27 -3.90 -15.95 -6.64
N ARG A 28 -2.68 -16.50 -6.52
CA ARG A 28 -1.71 -16.56 -7.64
C ARG A 28 -2.27 -17.30 -8.85
N GLN A 29 -2.95 -18.43 -8.62
CA GLN A 29 -3.57 -19.20 -9.69
C GLN A 29 -4.62 -18.40 -10.44
N VAL A 30 -5.49 -17.68 -9.72
CA VAL A 30 -6.50 -16.83 -10.33
C VAL A 30 -5.84 -15.68 -11.10
N PHE A 31 -4.89 -14.95 -10.52
CA PHE A 31 -4.18 -13.87 -11.22
C PHE A 31 -3.54 -14.34 -12.54
N ARG A 32 -2.88 -15.51 -12.52
CA ARG A 32 -2.30 -16.12 -13.72
C ARG A 32 -3.35 -16.51 -14.76
N LEU A 33 -4.51 -17.01 -14.33
CA LEU A 33 -5.61 -17.36 -15.22
C LEU A 33 -6.10 -16.16 -16.05
N TYR A 34 -6.08 -14.96 -15.44
CA TYR A 34 -6.46 -13.70 -16.11
C TYR A 34 -5.27 -13.00 -16.80
N GLY A 35 -4.12 -13.65 -16.93
CA GLY A 35 -2.96 -13.15 -17.66
C GLY A 35 -2.13 -12.11 -16.89
N TYR A 36 -2.27 -12.03 -15.58
CA TYR A 36 -1.45 -11.14 -14.76
C TYR A 36 -0.06 -11.75 -14.51
N ASN A 37 0.97 -10.95 -14.66
CA ASN A 37 2.36 -11.35 -14.47
C ASN A 37 2.86 -11.01 -13.05
N PRO A 38 3.68 -11.87 -12.43
CA PRO A 38 4.23 -11.58 -11.12
C PRO A 38 5.27 -10.45 -11.20
N VAL A 39 5.20 -9.52 -10.25
CA VAL A 39 6.21 -8.48 -10.04
C VAL A 39 6.55 -8.44 -8.56
N GLU A 40 7.81 -8.22 -8.25
CA GLU A 40 8.28 -7.92 -6.90
C GLU A 40 9.10 -6.64 -6.90
N THR A 41 8.93 -5.84 -5.86
CA THR A 41 9.70 -4.62 -5.62
C THR A 41 10.41 -4.72 -4.27
N PRO A 42 11.49 -3.97 -4.04
CA PRO A 42 12.19 -3.97 -2.75
C PRO A 42 11.26 -3.59 -1.58
N ALA A 43 11.53 -4.14 -0.39
CA ALA A 43 10.84 -3.74 0.83
C ALA A 43 11.13 -2.28 1.23
N MET A 44 12.34 -1.82 0.89
CA MET A 44 12.84 -0.46 1.13
C MET A 44 12.74 0.36 -0.14
N GLU A 45 12.24 1.58 -0.02
CA GLU A 45 12.20 2.59 -1.06
C GLU A 45 12.88 3.87 -0.58
N ASN A 46 13.34 4.70 -1.51
CA ASN A 46 13.81 6.04 -1.16
C ASN A 46 12.67 6.86 -0.57
N LEU A 47 12.90 7.59 0.51
CA LEU A 47 11.87 8.44 1.12
C LEU A 47 11.32 9.47 0.15
N SER A 48 12.13 10.00 -0.77
CA SER A 48 11.68 10.89 -1.84
C SER A 48 10.65 10.26 -2.78
N THR A 49 10.65 8.92 -2.92
CA THR A 49 9.62 8.18 -3.68
C THR A 49 8.33 8.02 -2.88
N LEU A 50 8.43 7.81 -1.57
CA LEU A 50 7.28 7.53 -0.69
C LEU A 50 6.58 8.80 -0.21
N MET A 51 7.33 9.83 0.17
CA MET A 51 6.80 11.06 0.77
C MET A 51 5.90 11.84 -0.19
N GLY A 52 4.85 12.45 0.36
CA GLY A 52 3.89 13.27 -0.38
C GLY A 52 2.91 12.49 -1.26
N LYS A 53 2.93 11.13 -1.20
CA LYS A 53 2.03 10.28 -2.02
C LYS A 53 0.78 9.86 -1.28
N TYR A 54 0.81 9.84 0.05
CA TYR A 54 -0.25 9.33 0.92
C TYR A 54 -0.96 10.45 1.71
N GLY A 55 -0.68 11.72 1.38
CA GLY A 55 -1.10 12.88 2.18
C GLY A 55 -0.34 12.98 3.51
N GLU A 56 -0.57 14.05 4.26
CA GLU A 56 0.14 14.31 5.53
C GLU A 56 -0.04 13.22 6.59
N GLU A 57 -1.24 12.64 6.66
CA GLU A 57 -1.52 11.55 7.61
C GLU A 57 -0.80 10.27 7.22
N GLY A 58 -0.79 9.91 5.94
CA GLY A 58 -0.09 8.74 5.43
C GLY A 58 1.43 8.86 5.60
N ASP A 59 1.98 10.04 5.37
CA ASP A 59 3.42 10.30 5.55
C ASP A 59 3.88 10.12 7.01
N LYS A 60 2.99 10.35 7.99
CA LYS A 60 3.25 10.08 9.42
C LYS A 60 3.28 8.57 9.73
N LEU A 61 2.64 7.76 8.90
CA LEU A 61 2.56 6.31 9.08
C LEU A 61 3.70 5.54 8.36
N LEU A 62 4.59 6.24 7.65
CA LEU A 62 5.77 5.64 7.03
C LEU A 62 6.81 5.24 8.09
N PHE A 63 7.24 3.99 8.07
CA PHE A 63 8.44 3.57 8.79
C PHE A 63 9.68 4.10 8.08
N LYS A 64 10.37 5.04 8.70
CA LYS A 64 11.62 5.61 8.22
C LYS A 64 12.79 4.81 8.76
N ILE A 65 13.78 4.54 7.90
CA ILE A 65 14.95 3.74 8.24
C ILE A 65 16.12 4.69 8.49
N LEU A 66 16.65 4.63 9.70
CA LEU A 66 17.83 5.39 10.06
C LEU A 66 19.02 5.00 9.16
N ASN A 67 19.79 5.97 8.68
CA ASN A 67 20.95 5.70 7.88
C ASN A 67 21.98 4.85 8.66
N SER A 68 22.61 3.90 7.99
CA SER A 68 23.56 2.98 8.62
C SER A 68 24.88 3.69 8.98
N GLY A 69 25.55 3.23 10.02
CA GLY A 69 26.83 3.77 10.48
C GLY A 69 26.68 5.08 11.25
N GLU A 70 27.53 6.06 10.96
CA GLU A 70 27.53 7.38 11.59
C GLU A 70 26.42 8.26 11.02
N TYR A 71 25.15 7.97 11.35
CA TYR A 71 23.96 8.62 10.77
C TYR A 71 23.87 10.14 11.00
N LEU A 72 24.66 10.70 11.92
CA LEU A 72 24.79 12.14 12.13
C LEU A 72 25.95 12.78 11.34
N LYS A 73 26.74 11.99 10.61
CA LYS A 73 27.84 12.51 9.80
C LYS A 73 27.31 13.36 8.66
N GLY A 74 27.75 14.60 8.58
CA GLY A 74 27.29 15.57 7.57
C GLY A 74 25.94 16.21 7.85
N VAL A 75 25.30 15.86 8.97
CA VAL A 75 24.05 16.52 9.41
C VAL A 75 24.39 17.87 10.02
N ASP A 76 23.64 18.90 9.63
CA ASP A 76 23.73 20.23 10.23
C ASP A 76 23.44 20.14 11.73
N ARG A 77 24.41 20.49 12.56
CA ARG A 77 24.30 20.46 14.02
C ARG A 77 23.14 21.32 14.52
N THR A 78 22.82 22.40 13.86
CA THR A 78 21.68 23.24 14.23
C THR A 78 20.35 22.48 14.22
N LEU A 79 20.21 21.42 13.40
CA LEU A 79 19.01 20.58 13.39
C LEU A 79 18.92 19.67 14.62
N VAL A 80 20.06 19.31 15.21
CA VAL A 80 20.15 18.45 16.40
C VAL A 80 20.00 19.26 17.67
N ASP A 81 20.66 20.43 17.73
CA ASP A 81 20.79 21.25 18.93
C ASP A 81 19.68 22.32 19.05
N SER A 82 18.74 22.41 18.05
CA SER A 82 17.62 23.35 18.10
C SER A 82 16.62 23.01 19.19
N ASP A 83 16.06 24.04 19.84
CA ASP A 83 14.95 23.90 20.78
C ASP A 83 13.81 24.87 20.38
N PRO A 84 12.64 24.38 19.95
CA PRO A 84 12.28 22.96 19.76
C PRO A 84 12.97 22.31 18.55
N VAL A 85 13.22 21.01 18.63
CA VAL A 85 13.80 20.23 17.52
C VAL A 85 12.85 20.21 16.32
N ASN A 86 13.36 20.52 15.14
CA ASN A 86 12.60 20.38 13.89
C ASN A 86 12.66 18.90 13.42
N TYR A 87 11.78 18.06 13.98
CA TYR A 87 11.76 16.62 13.69
C TYR A 87 11.62 16.27 12.20
N PRO A 88 10.78 16.93 11.39
CA PRO A 88 10.71 16.61 9.96
C PRO A 88 12.04 16.83 9.22
N LYS A 89 12.71 17.96 9.46
CA LYS A 89 14.01 18.26 8.84
C LYS A 89 15.10 17.31 9.33
N LEU A 90 15.18 17.08 10.64
CA LEU A 90 16.15 16.15 11.22
C LEU A 90 15.94 14.73 10.67
N THR A 91 14.69 14.24 10.65
CA THR A 91 14.38 12.91 10.13
C THR A 91 14.81 12.75 8.68
N ASN A 92 14.56 13.75 7.84
CA ASN A 92 14.98 13.70 6.44
C ASN A 92 16.51 13.71 6.28
N ALA A 93 17.24 14.35 7.20
CA ALA A 93 18.69 14.38 7.18
C ALA A 93 19.33 13.04 7.61
N ILE A 94 18.66 12.26 8.47
CA ILE A 94 19.21 11.02 9.04
C ILE A 94 18.56 9.74 8.47
N SER A 95 17.59 9.88 7.57
CA SER A 95 16.84 8.76 6.98
C SER A 95 16.62 9.01 5.49
N GLU A 96 17.30 8.29 4.64
CA GLU A 96 17.13 8.37 3.18
C GLU A 96 16.11 7.37 2.65
N LYS A 97 15.76 6.37 3.44
CA LYS A 97 14.94 5.22 3.06
C LYS A 97 13.81 5.02 4.04
N GLY A 98 12.74 4.40 3.56
CA GLY A 98 11.63 3.92 4.37
C GLY A 98 11.15 2.54 3.93
N LEU A 99 10.37 1.88 4.78
CA LEU A 99 9.65 0.69 4.38
C LEU A 99 8.43 1.09 3.54
N ARG A 100 8.18 0.35 2.48
CA ARG A 100 7.01 0.61 1.61
C ARG A 100 5.72 0.50 2.41
N TYR A 101 4.86 1.49 2.20
CA TYR A 101 3.55 1.60 2.85
C TYR A 101 2.46 0.78 2.14
N ASP A 102 2.57 0.67 0.83
CA ASP A 102 1.73 -0.12 -0.07
C ASP A 102 2.58 -0.72 -1.22
N LEU A 103 1.94 -1.36 -2.17
CA LEU A 103 2.58 -1.89 -3.36
C LEU A 103 2.37 -1.01 -4.60
N THR A 104 1.49 -0.01 -4.53
CA THR A 104 1.13 0.86 -5.66
C THR A 104 2.23 1.85 -6.00
N VAL A 105 2.78 2.57 -5.00
CA VAL A 105 3.85 3.56 -5.23
C VAL A 105 5.15 2.91 -5.72
N PRO A 106 5.63 1.80 -5.12
CA PRO A 106 6.76 1.05 -5.67
C PRO A 106 6.51 0.53 -7.09
N PHE A 107 5.29 0.11 -7.39
CA PHE A 107 4.92 -0.33 -8.74
C PHE A 107 4.92 0.84 -9.73
N ALA A 108 4.38 1.99 -9.37
CA ALA A 108 4.44 3.18 -10.23
C ALA A 108 5.89 3.57 -10.57
N ARG A 109 6.79 3.54 -9.58
CA ARG A 109 8.23 3.73 -9.81
C ARG A 109 8.80 2.67 -10.77
N PHE A 110 8.45 1.38 -10.56
CA PHE A 110 8.87 0.29 -11.44
C PHE A 110 8.43 0.53 -12.89
N VAL A 111 7.17 0.89 -13.12
CA VAL A 111 6.63 1.18 -14.46
C VAL A 111 7.39 2.32 -15.13
N VAL A 112 7.68 3.41 -14.40
CA VAL A 112 8.43 4.55 -14.94
C VAL A 112 9.85 4.15 -15.32
N GLN A 113 10.53 3.35 -14.52
CA GLN A 113 11.91 2.90 -14.75
C GLN A 113 12.01 1.92 -15.93
N HIS A 114 11.01 1.06 -16.11
CA HIS A 114 11.00 0.00 -17.13
C HIS A 114 10.05 0.28 -18.30
N ARG A 115 9.58 1.53 -18.44
CA ARG A 115 8.53 1.88 -19.43
C ARG A 115 8.85 1.48 -20.87
N ASN A 116 10.12 1.42 -21.24
CA ASN A 116 10.57 1.05 -22.58
C ASN A 116 10.67 -0.46 -22.79
N GLU A 117 10.58 -1.25 -21.73
CA GLU A 117 10.67 -2.71 -21.73
C GLU A 117 9.28 -3.35 -21.59
N LEU A 118 8.32 -2.60 -21.02
CA LEU A 118 6.97 -3.09 -20.76
C LEU A 118 6.08 -2.99 -22.01
N GLN A 119 5.40 -4.10 -22.32
CA GLN A 119 4.34 -4.10 -23.33
C GLN A 119 3.03 -3.67 -22.69
N LEU A 120 2.37 -2.66 -23.27
CA LEU A 120 1.08 -2.16 -22.80
C LEU A 120 -0.08 -2.78 -23.60
N PRO A 121 -1.23 -3.07 -22.99
CA PRO A 121 -1.50 -2.93 -21.54
C PRO A 121 -0.72 -3.96 -20.73
N PHE A 122 -0.10 -3.50 -19.65
CA PHE A 122 0.66 -4.34 -18.73
C PHE A 122 -0.19 -4.72 -17.52
N LYS A 123 -0.43 -6.01 -17.35
CA LYS A 123 -1.15 -6.59 -16.21
C LYS A 123 -0.15 -7.21 -15.24
N ARG A 124 -0.11 -6.73 -14.00
CA ARG A 124 0.76 -7.29 -12.97
C ARG A 124 -0.02 -7.72 -11.74
N TYR A 125 0.48 -8.70 -11.02
CA TYR A 125 0.10 -8.95 -9.63
C TYR A 125 1.33 -8.94 -8.73
N GLN A 126 1.11 -8.62 -7.45
CA GLN A 126 2.15 -8.59 -6.43
C GLN A 126 1.58 -9.06 -5.09
N ILE A 127 2.24 -10.02 -4.44
CA ILE A 127 1.84 -10.54 -3.13
C ILE A 127 3.05 -10.41 -2.23
N GLN A 128 3.11 -9.32 -1.48
CA GLN A 128 4.26 -8.99 -0.63
C GLN A 128 3.82 -8.27 0.65
N PRO A 129 4.67 -8.28 1.70
CA PRO A 129 4.39 -7.53 2.92
C PRO A 129 4.54 -6.03 2.71
N VAL A 130 3.76 -5.26 3.49
CA VAL A 130 3.85 -3.81 3.61
C VAL A 130 3.84 -3.42 5.07
N TRP A 131 4.28 -2.19 5.37
CA TRP A 131 4.47 -1.72 6.75
C TRP A 131 3.81 -0.36 6.97
N ARG A 132 2.98 -0.28 8.00
CA ARG A 132 2.31 0.95 8.41
C ARG A 132 2.47 1.17 9.91
N ALA A 133 2.90 2.36 10.30
CA ALA A 133 3.12 2.70 11.72
C ALA A 133 1.79 3.00 12.48
N ASP A 134 0.69 2.45 12.01
CA ASP A 134 -0.61 2.54 12.66
C ASP A 134 -0.59 2.09 14.12
N ARG A 135 -1.53 2.60 14.91
CA ARG A 135 -1.79 2.06 16.24
C ARG A 135 -2.35 0.65 16.12
N PRO A 136 -1.64 -0.38 16.60
CA PRO A 136 -2.10 -1.76 16.50
C PRO A 136 -3.42 -1.97 17.23
N GLN A 137 -4.35 -2.66 16.58
CA GLN A 137 -5.63 -3.08 17.16
C GLN A 137 -6.07 -4.42 16.53
N LYS A 138 -7.15 -5.00 16.99
CA LYS A 138 -7.66 -6.27 16.45
C LYS A 138 -7.90 -6.13 14.92
N GLY A 139 -7.25 -6.98 14.12
CA GLY A 139 -7.35 -6.94 12.66
C GLY A 139 -6.47 -5.89 11.97
N ARG A 140 -5.77 -5.01 12.71
CA ARG A 140 -4.88 -3.99 12.14
C ARG A 140 -3.47 -4.17 12.68
N TYR A 141 -2.58 -4.60 11.81
CA TYR A 141 -1.17 -4.89 12.11
C TYR A 141 -0.27 -3.85 11.46
N ARG A 142 0.96 -3.75 11.98
CA ARG A 142 2.00 -2.87 11.41
C ARG A 142 2.74 -3.51 10.25
N GLU A 143 2.71 -4.85 10.18
CA GLU A 143 3.22 -5.64 9.07
C GLU A 143 2.10 -6.58 8.59
N PHE A 144 1.77 -6.51 7.32
CA PHE A 144 0.75 -7.36 6.71
C PHE A 144 0.99 -7.50 5.20
N TYR A 145 0.39 -8.52 4.61
CA TYR A 145 0.48 -8.76 3.16
C TYR A 145 -0.62 -8.03 2.41
N GLN A 146 -0.25 -7.45 1.29
CA GLN A 146 -1.19 -7.04 0.23
C GLN A 146 -1.09 -8.00 -0.94
N CYS A 147 -2.22 -8.24 -1.59
CA CYS A 147 -2.36 -9.02 -2.81
C CYS A 147 -2.98 -8.10 -3.85
N ASP A 148 -2.13 -7.42 -4.59
CA ASP A 148 -2.53 -6.38 -5.52
C ASP A 148 -2.51 -6.90 -6.95
N ALA A 149 -3.48 -6.47 -7.75
CA ALA A 149 -3.53 -6.67 -9.19
C ALA A 149 -3.81 -5.34 -9.87
N ASP A 150 -2.99 -4.96 -10.84
CA ASP A 150 -3.10 -3.68 -11.54
C ASP A 150 -2.96 -3.86 -13.05
N VAL A 151 -3.61 -2.96 -13.79
CA VAL A 151 -3.48 -2.81 -15.23
C VAL A 151 -2.96 -1.41 -15.53
N VAL A 152 -1.93 -1.31 -16.35
CA VAL A 152 -1.36 -0.03 -16.81
C VAL A 152 -1.42 0.04 -18.31
N GLY A 153 -1.76 1.22 -18.86
CA GLY A 153 -1.78 1.48 -20.30
C GLY A 153 -3.11 1.11 -20.96
N SER A 154 -4.19 1.03 -20.21
CA SER A 154 -5.57 0.88 -20.72
C SER A 154 -6.54 1.64 -19.83
N ASP A 155 -7.47 2.37 -20.43
CA ASP A 155 -8.58 3.08 -19.80
C ASP A 155 -9.94 2.37 -20.01
N SER A 156 -9.89 1.14 -20.53
CA SER A 156 -11.09 0.33 -20.78
C SER A 156 -11.73 -0.14 -19.49
N LEU A 157 -13.03 0.10 -19.33
CA LEU A 157 -13.83 -0.40 -18.19
C LEU A 157 -13.93 -1.93 -18.14
N VAL A 158 -13.49 -2.63 -19.18
CA VAL A 158 -13.36 -4.10 -19.17
C VAL A 158 -12.35 -4.54 -18.11
N ASN A 159 -11.35 -3.71 -17.78
CA ASN A 159 -10.38 -4.00 -16.74
C ASN A 159 -11.03 -4.07 -15.36
N GLU A 160 -11.97 -3.17 -15.05
CA GLU A 160 -12.72 -3.20 -13.79
C GLU A 160 -13.59 -4.43 -13.68
N ILE A 161 -14.27 -4.81 -14.79
CA ILE A 161 -15.08 -6.05 -14.83
C ILE A 161 -14.21 -7.27 -14.57
N GLU A 162 -13.03 -7.34 -15.20
CA GLU A 162 -12.09 -8.44 -15.01
C GLU A 162 -11.60 -8.53 -13.55
N LEU A 163 -11.28 -7.39 -12.93
CA LEU A 163 -10.89 -7.33 -11.52
C LEU A 163 -12.02 -7.85 -10.61
N LEU A 164 -13.27 -7.49 -10.89
CA LEU A 164 -14.42 -7.99 -10.15
C LEU A 164 -14.59 -9.50 -10.29
N GLN A 165 -14.45 -10.02 -11.51
CA GLN A 165 -14.49 -11.46 -11.77
C GLN A 165 -13.37 -12.21 -11.04
N MET A 166 -12.15 -11.64 -11.00
CA MET A 166 -11.05 -12.23 -10.24
C MET A 166 -11.34 -12.29 -8.75
N VAL A 167 -11.94 -11.25 -8.17
CA VAL A 167 -12.35 -11.24 -6.76
C VAL A 167 -13.36 -12.34 -6.49
N ASP A 168 -14.41 -12.44 -7.30
CA ASP A 168 -15.44 -13.49 -7.18
C ASP A 168 -14.82 -14.88 -7.28
N GLU A 169 -13.97 -15.13 -8.28
CA GLU A 169 -13.28 -16.40 -8.49
C GLU A 169 -12.39 -16.79 -7.30
N VAL A 170 -11.62 -15.84 -6.74
CA VAL A 170 -10.76 -16.10 -5.56
C VAL A 170 -11.62 -16.54 -4.38
N PHE A 171 -12.67 -15.79 -4.03
CA PHE A 171 -13.49 -16.11 -2.88
C PHE A 171 -14.32 -17.39 -3.08
N SER A 172 -14.76 -17.65 -4.31
CA SER A 172 -15.42 -18.92 -4.67
C SER A 172 -14.51 -20.12 -4.45
N ARG A 173 -13.24 -20.05 -4.90
CA ARG A 173 -12.25 -21.12 -4.68
C ARG A 173 -11.90 -21.30 -3.21
N LEU A 174 -11.85 -20.22 -2.45
CA LEU A 174 -11.63 -20.26 -1.00
C LEU A 174 -12.88 -20.71 -0.22
N LYS A 175 -14.03 -20.87 -0.89
CA LYS A 175 -15.34 -21.22 -0.31
C LYS A 175 -15.79 -20.23 0.77
N ILE A 176 -15.54 -18.94 0.52
CA ILE A 176 -15.92 -17.82 1.38
C ILE A 176 -17.04 -17.04 0.69
N ASN A 177 -18.21 -16.99 1.32
CA ASN A 177 -19.31 -16.17 0.82
C ASN A 177 -19.03 -14.70 1.09
N VAL A 178 -19.06 -13.88 0.04
CA VAL A 178 -18.81 -12.45 0.11
C VAL A 178 -19.91 -11.65 -0.57
N ILE A 179 -20.08 -10.42 -0.17
CA ILE A 179 -20.91 -9.42 -0.84
C ILE A 179 -19.96 -8.37 -1.42
N LEU A 180 -19.93 -8.25 -2.73
CA LEU A 180 -19.15 -7.25 -3.42
C LEU A 180 -19.95 -5.94 -3.52
N LYS A 181 -19.48 -4.89 -2.82
CA LYS A 181 -20.07 -3.55 -2.85
C LYS A 181 -19.29 -2.70 -3.84
N LEU A 182 -19.96 -2.23 -4.88
CA LEU A 182 -19.39 -1.34 -5.90
C LEU A 182 -19.88 0.08 -5.68
N ASN A 183 -18.98 1.02 -5.87
CA ASN A 183 -19.30 2.44 -5.89
C ASN A 183 -18.48 3.15 -6.98
N ASN A 184 -18.97 4.30 -7.42
CA ASN A 184 -18.26 5.16 -8.34
C ASN A 184 -18.26 6.59 -7.79
N ARG A 185 -17.10 7.25 -7.77
CA ARG A 185 -16.98 8.63 -7.28
C ARG A 185 -17.90 9.62 -8.02
N LYS A 186 -18.22 9.34 -9.29
CA LYS A 186 -19.18 10.17 -10.06
C LYS A 186 -20.59 10.14 -9.46
N VAL A 187 -20.99 9.00 -8.83
CA VAL A 187 -22.29 8.93 -8.11
C VAL A 187 -22.29 9.87 -6.92
N LEU A 188 -21.20 9.87 -6.14
CA LEU A 188 -21.04 10.77 -4.99
C LEU A 188 -20.98 12.23 -5.43
N ALA A 189 -20.30 12.54 -6.54
CA ALA A 189 -20.26 13.88 -7.13
C ALA A 189 -21.66 14.33 -7.58
N GLY A 190 -22.41 13.46 -8.27
CA GLY A 190 -23.79 13.74 -8.66
C GLY A 190 -24.72 14.00 -7.48
N ILE A 191 -24.55 13.27 -6.36
CA ILE A 191 -25.29 13.56 -5.12
C ILE A 191 -24.96 14.95 -4.61
N ALA A 192 -23.65 15.32 -4.56
CA ALA A 192 -23.22 16.64 -4.13
C ALA A 192 -23.78 17.78 -5.01
N GLU A 193 -23.89 17.55 -6.31
CA GLU A 193 -24.52 18.48 -7.27
C GLU A 193 -26.02 18.63 -7.01
N ILE A 194 -26.74 17.50 -6.84
CA ILE A 194 -28.21 17.50 -6.60
C ILE A 194 -28.54 18.26 -5.31
N ILE A 195 -27.74 18.11 -4.26
CA ILE A 195 -27.97 18.84 -2.99
C ILE A 195 -27.42 20.26 -3.00
N GLY A 196 -26.85 20.74 -4.11
CA GLY A 196 -26.40 22.11 -4.30
C GLY A 196 -25.04 22.46 -3.70
N PHE A 197 -24.20 21.44 -3.36
CA PHE A 197 -22.89 21.65 -2.76
C PHE A 197 -21.78 20.88 -3.51
N PRO A 198 -21.58 21.09 -4.82
CA PRO A 198 -20.58 20.33 -5.60
C PRO A 198 -19.15 20.54 -5.08
N ASP A 199 -18.83 21.74 -4.59
CA ASP A 199 -17.49 22.06 -4.06
C ASP A 199 -17.18 21.40 -2.71
N LYS A 200 -18.18 20.84 -2.02
CA LYS A 200 -18.05 20.18 -0.72
C LYS A 200 -18.03 18.65 -0.78
N ILE A 201 -17.76 18.10 -1.94
CA ILE A 201 -17.76 16.62 -2.13
C ILE A 201 -16.83 15.92 -1.14
N VAL A 202 -15.68 16.50 -0.79
CA VAL A 202 -14.74 15.91 0.17
C VAL A 202 -15.36 15.87 1.58
N ASP A 203 -15.94 16.97 2.03
CA ASP A 203 -16.58 17.05 3.35
C ASP A 203 -17.78 16.11 3.44
N ILE A 204 -18.57 16.00 2.37
CA ILE A 204 -19.73 15.11 2.26
C ILE A 204 -19.26 13.66 2.35
N THR A 205 -18.23 13.27 1.59
CA THR A 205 -17.71 11.89 1.61
C THR A 205 -17.11 11.52 2.95
N VAL A 206 -16.39 12.43 3.61
CA VAL A 206 -15.85 12.22 4.97
C VAL A 206 -16.96 12.08 6.00
N ALA A 207 -18.08 12.82 5.83
CA ALA A 207 -19.23 12.70 6.72
C ALA A 207 -20.00 11.38 6.55
N ILE A 208 -20.06 10.85 5.32
CA ILE A 208 -20.70 9.56 5.02
C ILE A 208 -19.86 8.37 5.52
N ASP A 209 -18.54 8.52 5.56
CA ASP A 209 -17.58 7.46 5.95
C ASP A 209 -17.47 7.29 7.49
N LYS A 210 -18.07 8.16 8.27
CA LYS A 210 -18.13 8.09 9.74
C LYS A 210 -19.34 7.32 10.24
#